data_312e781e5eba4f8fe5be5fd313d854a1
#
_entry.id   312e781e5eba4f8fe5be5fd313d854a1
#
_cell.length_a   1.000
_cell.length_b   1.000
_cell.length_c   1.000
_cell.angle_alpha   90.00
_cell.angle_beta   90.00
_cell.angle_gamma   90.00
#
_symmetry.space_group_name_H-M   'P 1'
#
loop_
_entity.id
_entity.type
_entity.pdbx_description
1 polymer ?
#
loop_
_entity_poly.entity_id
_entity_poly.type
_entity_poly.pdbx_seq_one_letter_code
_entity_poly.pdbx_strand_id
1 'polypeptide(L)'
;MHLQYYAISIVSLVSLIDCHKLAFNFNLEINGSDAHSTVDVFLDDYQIITFDGKDIRPTIPFMIGDEIFLPFYKNVFSEFFSMFKRVSTSTPYEEDLTYYYECNYTNNKSTFDQFYLYNGEEYTDKTQEVTNKNMWLTTSEFRLQKWFDDEDCIMHLRSLVRKMEDSKRNTG
;
A
#
# COMPACT_ATOMS: atom_id res chain seq x y z
N MET A 1 -56.09 35.06 8.94
CA MET A 1 -54.72 35.02 9.46
C MET A 1 -54.17 33.62 9.24
N HIS A 2 -53.47 33.39 8.11
CA HIS A 2 -52.90 32.08 7.77
C HIS A 2 -51.42 32.07 8.18
N LEU A 3 -51.11 31.27 9.20
CA LEU A 3 -49.74 30.97 9.57
C LEU A 3 -49.25 29.89 8.59
N GLN A 4 -48.37 30.28 7.66
CA GLN A 4 -47.61 29.34 6.87
C GLN A 4 -46.46 28.80 7.73
N TYR A 5 -46.53 27.54 8.08
CA TYR A 5 -45.43 26.80 8.66
C TYR A 5 -44.40 26.51 7.55
N TYR A 6 -43.29 27.21 7.56
CA TYR A 6 -42.11 26.82 6.79
C TYR A 6 -41.48 25.63 7.49
N ALA A 7 -41.72 24.44 6.94
CA ALA A 7 -40.93 23.26 7.28
C ALA A 7 -39.52 23.47 6.74
N ILE A 8 -38.62 23.88 7.61
CA ILE A 8 -37.19 23.87 7.31
C ILE A 8 -36.80 22.41 7.24
N SER A 9 -36.70 21.87 6.03
CA SER A 9 -36.00 20.60 5.78
C SER A 9 -34.55 20.80 6.17
N ILE A 10 -34.22 20.39 7.38
CA ILE A 10 -32.83 20.14 7.78
C ILE A 10 -32.39 18.93 6.96
N VAL A 11 -31.87 19.18 5.76
CA VAL A 11 -31.06 18.20 5.07
C VAL A 11 -29.85 18.01 5.96
N SER A 12 -29.88 16.94 6.75
CA SER A 12 -28.71 16.44 7.44
C SER A 12 -27.69 16.17 6.36
N LEU A 13 -26.78 17.11 6.18
CA LEU A 13 -25.48 16.83 5.59
C LEU A 13 -24.81 15.84 6.55
N VAL A 14 -25.18 14.57 6.43
CA VAL A 14 -24.32 13.50 6.85
C VAL A 14 -23.12 13.65 5.94
N SER A 15 -22.09 14.36 6.42
CA SER A 15 -20.79 14.27 5.83
C SER A 15 -20.47 12.77 5.88
N LEU A 16 -20.58 12.11 4.75
CA LEU A 16 -20.01 10.80 4.56
C LEU A 16 -18.57 10.93 5.09
N ILE A 17 -18.31 10.24 6.17
CA ILE A 17 -16.98 10.16 6.73
C ILE A 17 -16.21 9.37 5.68
N ASP A 18 -15.58 10.09 4.76
CA ASP A 18 -14.74 9.50 3.75
C ASP A 18 -13.52 8.94 4.48
N CYS A 19 -13.58 7.64 4.77
CA CYS A 19 -12.47 6.87 5.26
C CYS A 19 -11.91 6.11 4.07
N HIS A 20 -10.72 6.51 3.64
CA HIS A 20 -10.03 5.87 2.54
C HIS A 20 -8.69 5.33 3.00
N LYS A 21 -8.31 4.21 2.39
CA LYS A 21 -7.11 3.45 2.71
C LYS A 21 -6.33 3.12 1.44
N LEU A 22 -5.02 3.34 1.47
CA LEU A 22 -4.09 2.83 0.47
C LEU A 22 -3.14 1.86 1.15
N ALA A 23 -3.17 0.60 0.72
CA ALA A 23 -2.38 -0.46 1.31
C ALA A 23 -1.49 -1.14 0.27
N PHE A 24 -0.31 -1.55 0.71
CA PHE A 24 0.69 -2.25 -0.08
C PHE A 24 1.06 -3.55 0.63
N ASN A 25 0.92 -4.66 -0.07
CA ASN A 25 1.31 -5.97 0.42
C ASN A 25 2.46 -6.51 -0.44
N PHE A 26 3.66 -6.56 0.13
CA PHE A 26 4.86 -7.07 -0.50
C PHE A 26 5.10 -8.50 -0.04
N ASN A 27 5.24 -9.41 -0.99
CA ASN A 27 5.60 -10.79 -0.71
C ASN A 27 6.91 -11.12 -1.42
N LEU A 28 7.82 -11.73 -0.71
CA LEU A 28 9.10 -12.21 -1.21
C LEU A 28 9.30 -13.65 -0.74
N GLU A 29 9.33 -14.57 -1.68
CA GLU A 29 9.66 -15.97 -1.46
C GLU A 29 11.05 -16.23 -2.02
N ILE A 30 11.93 -16.78 -1.19
CA ILE A 30 13.29 -17.16 -1.57
C ILE A 30 13.40 -18.66 -1.46
N ASN A 31 13.74 -19.30 -2.58
CA ASN A 31 13.92 -20.74 -2.65
C ASN A 31 15.28 -21.03 -3.31
N GLY A 32 16.31 -21.17 -2.48
CA GLY A 32 17.68 -21.33 -2.95
C GLY A 32 18.19 -20.14 -3.75
N SER A 33 18.43 -20.33 -5.05
CA SER A 33 18.87 -19.26 -5.97
C SER A 33 17.72 -18.45 -6.56
N ASP A 34 16.49 -18.93 -6.42
CA ASP A 34 15.31 -18.33 -7.03
C ASP A 34 14.61 -17.43 -6.00
N ALA A 35 14.27 -16.22 -6.44
CA ALA A 35 13.50 -15.29 -5.65
C ALA A 35 12.28 -14.86 -6.45
N HIS A 36 11.11 -15.13 -5.89
CA HIS A 36 9.84 -14.66 -6.40
C HIS A 36 9.34 -13.50 -5.57
N SER A 37 8.96 -12.42 -6.22
CA SER A 37 8.53 -11.20 -5.55
C SER A 37 7.24 -10.65 -6.17
N THR A 38 6.28 -10.31 -5.32
CA THR A 38 5.01 -9.71 -5.76
C THR A 38 4.66 -8.53 -4.89
N VAL A 39 3.91 -7.56 -5.45
CA VAL A 39 3.25 -6.51 -4.68
C VAL A 39 1.82 -6.40 -5.14
N ASP A 40 0.91 -6.40 -4.19
CA ASP A 40 -0.48 -6.05 -4.40
C ASP A 40 -0.78 -4.71 -3.75
N VAL A 41 -1.39 -3.80 -4.51
CA VAL A 41 -1.81 -2.48 -4.02
C VAL A 41 -3.33 -2.42 -3.96
N PHE A 42 -3.83 -1.98 -2.83
CA PHE A 42 -5.27 -1.89 -2.56
C PHE A 42 -5.67 -0.43 -2.29
N LEU A 43 -6.74 0.01 -2.93
CA LEU A 43 -7.47 1.22 -2.58
C LEU A 43 -8.78 0.79 -1.93
N ASP A 44 -8.93 1.08 -0.63
CA ASP A 44 -9.97 0.51 0.21
C ASP A 44 -9.91 -1.03 0.16
N ASP A 45 -10.96 -1.69 -0.28
CA ASP A 45 -11.02 -3.16 -0.41
C ASP A 45 -10.75 -3.64 -1.84
N TYR A 46 -10.39 -2.72 -2.77
CA TYR A 46 -10.19 -3.05 -4.17
C TYR A 46 -8.70 -3.16 -4.51
N GLN A 47 -8.28 -4.32 -4.98
CA GLN A 47 -6.94 -4.46 -5.56
C GLN A 47 -6.88 -3.63 -6.86
N ILE A 48 -6.00 -2.63 -6.89
CA ILE A 48 -5.90 -1.69 -8.00
C ILE A 48 -4.70 -1.98 -8.91
N ILE A 49 -3.65 -2.57 -8.37
CA ILE A 49 -2.41 -2.88 -9.06
C ILE A 49 -1.86 -4.20 -8.53
N THR A 50 -1.24 -4.99 -9.41
CA THR A 50 -0.34 -6.07 -9.03
C THR A 50 1.01 -5.91 -9.74
N PHE A 51 2.09 -6.32 -9.07
CA PHE A 51 3.44 -6.37 -9.60
C PHE A 51 4.01 -7.77 -9.38
N ASP A 52 4.59 -8.38 -10.41
CA ASP A 52 5.06 -9.77 -10.40
C ASP A 52 6.60 -9.90 -10.33
N GLY A 53 7.27 -8.88 -9.78
CA GLY A 53 8.73 -8.82 -9.72
C GLY A 53 9.38 -8.26 -10.99
N LYS A 54 8.63 -8.09 -12.07
CA LYS A 54 9.10 -7.58 -13.36
C LYS A 54 8.14 -6.55 -13.96
N ASP A 55 6.88 -6.91 -14.05
CA ASP A 55 5.87 -6.10 -14.71
C ASP A 55 4.77 -5.68 -13.75
N ILE A 56 4.30 -4.45 -13.95
CA ILE A 56 3.19 -3.89 -13.21
C ILE A 56 1.91 -3.99 -14.05
N ARG A 57 0.82 -4.40 -13.41
CA ARG A 57 -0.48 -4.58 -14.09
C ARG A 57 -1.59 -3.92 -13.30
N PRO A 58 -2.35 -3.01 -13.95
CA PRO A 58 -3.58 -2.51 -13.34
C PRO A 58 -4.65 -3.62 -13.32
N THR A 59 -5.39 -3.71 -12.22
CA THR A 59 -6.47 -4.69 -12.04
C THR A 59 -7.86 -4.09 -12.21
N ILE A 60 -7.94 -2.74 -12.24
CA ILE A 60 -9.20 -2.00 -12.37
C ILE A 60 -9.15 -1.00 -13.53
N PRO A 61 -10.31 -0.71 -14.17
CA PRO A 61 -10.38 0.09 -15.38
C PRO A 61 -9.75 1.48 -15.27
N PHE A 62 -9.94 2.21 -14.17
CA PHE A 62 -9.43 3.58 -14.05
C PHE A 62 -7.90 3.68 -13.91
N MET A 63 -7.21 2.55 -13.71
CA MET A 63 -5.76 2.47 -13.67
C MET A 63 -5.15 2.06 -15.03
N ILE A 64 -5.97 1.59 -15.98
CA ILE A 64 -5.46 1.16 -17.30
C ILE A 64 -4.91 2.37 -18.04
N GLY A 65 -3.64 2.29 -18.46
CA GLY A 65 -2.96 3.37 -19.19
C GLY A 65 -2.55 4.56 -18.31
N ASP A 66 -2.54 4.40 -17.00
CA ASP A 66 -2.05 5.43 -16.10
C ASP A 66 -0.54 5.66 -16.31
N GLU A 67 -0.18 6.87 -16.77
CA GLU A 67 1.20 7.23 -17.11
C GLU A 67 1.98 7.81 -15.92
N ILE A 68 1.32 8.01 -14.78
CA ILE A 68 1.91 8.62 -13.58
C ILE A 68 2.18 7.55 -12.51
N PHE A 69 1.13 6.91 -12.02
CA PHE A 69 1.25 5.96 -10.90
C PHE A 69 1.91 4.64 -11.30
N LEU A 70 1.56 4.08 -12.47
CA LEU A 70 2.13 2.79 -12.87
C LEU A 70 3.65 2.83 -13.03
N PRO A 71 4.26 3.79 -13.74
CA PRO A 71 5.72 3.88 -13.83
C PRO A 71 6.37 4.19 -12.48
N PHE A 72 5.76 5.04 -11.68
CA PHE A 72 6.26 5.38 -10.34
C PHE A 72 6.33 4.13 -9.46
N TYR A 73 5.23 3.41 -9.30
CA TYR A 73 5.18 2.20 -8.49
C TYR A 73 6.09 1.09 -9.02
N LYS A 74 6.18 0.93 -10.34
CA LYS A 74 7.12 -0.03 -10.94
C LYS A 74 8.55 0.24 -10.50
N ASN A 75 8.99 1.49 -10.50
CA ASN A 75 10.32 1.88 -10.07
C ASN A 75 10.53 1.62 -8.58
N VAL A 76 9.61 2.08 -7.74
CA VAL A 76 9.68 1.89 -6.26
C VAL A 76 9.77 0.40 -5.93
N PHE A 77 8.89 -0.43 -6.50
CA PHE A 77 8.86 -1.86 -6.21
C PHE A 77 10.11 -2.58 -6.73
N SER A 78 10.61 -2.22 -7.91
CA SER A 78 11.82 -2.80 -8.47
C SER A 78 13.05 -2.47 -7.61
N GLU A 79 13.16 -1.25 -7.10
CA GLU A 79 14.24 -0.85 -6.20
C GLU A 79 14.14 -1.56 -4.85
N PHE A 80 12.94 -1.61 -4.27
CA PHE A 80 12.67 -2.31 -3.03
C PHE A 80 13.14 -3.77 -3.11
N PHE A 81 12.71 -4.53 -4.14
CA PHE A 81 13.13 -5.92 -4.30
C PHE A 81 14.60 -6.09 -4.70
N SER A 82 15.19 -5.13 -5.41
CA SER A 82 16.61 -5.21 -5.72
C SER A 82 17.50 -5.16 -4.48
N MET A 83 17.04 -4.46 -3.44
CA MET A 83 17.71 -4.47 -2.13
C MET A 83 17.56 -5.83 -1.44
N PHE A 84 16.36 -6.40 -1.41
CA PHE A 84 16.15 -7.71 -0.82
C PHE A 84 17.02 -8.79 -1.49
N LYS A 85 17.06 -8.80 -2.82
CA LYS A 85 17.94 -9.76 -3.54
C LYS A 85 19.40 -9.66 -3.15
N ARG A 86 19.94 -8.47 -2.89
CA ARG A 86 21.33 -8.30 -2.47
C ARG A 86 21.63 -8.91 -1.10
N VAL A 87 20.65 -8.90 -0.22
CA VAL A 87 20.80 -9.41 1.15
C VAL A 87 20.54 -10.92 1.21
N SER A 88 19.53 -11.40 0.48
CA SER A 88 19.10 -12.81 0.51
C SER A 88 20.05 -13.78 -0.20
N THR A 89 20.89 -13.31 -1.15
CA THR A 89 21.87 -14.17 -1.83
C THR A 89 22.93 -14.80 -0.90
N SER A 90 22.94 -14.42 0.37
CA SER A 90 23.85 -14.95 1.38
C SER A 90 23.27 -16.11 2.21
N THR A 91 22.00 -16.47 2.04
CA THR A 91 21.34 -17.52 2.82
C THR A 91 20.97 -18.72 1.94
N PRO A 92 21.35 -19.96 2.35
CA PRO A 92 21.02 -21.18 1.59
C PRO A 92 19.64 -21.77 1.92
N TYR A 93 18.77 -21.02 2.60
CA TYR A 93 17.49 -21.52 3.13
C TYR A 93 16.30 -20.93 2.37
N GLU A 94 15.18 -21.64 2.40
CA GLU A 94 13.88 -21.10 2.02
C GLU A 94 13.47 -20.03 3.03
N GLU A 95 13.13 -18.86 2.52
CA GLU A 95 12.69 -17.72 3.33
C GLU A 95 11.44 -17.10 2.71
N ASP A 96 10.47 -16.80 3.54
CA ASP A 96 9.25 -16.07 3.17
C ASP A 96 9.17 -14.77 3.98
N LEU A 97 9.05 -13.66 3.27
CA LEU A 97 8.89 -12.35 3.86
C LEU A 97 7.67 -11.67 3.29
N THR A 98 6.76 -11.27 4.18
CA THR A 98 5.69 -10.33 3.86
C THR A 98 5.96 -9.00 4.55
N TYR A 99 5.91 -7.93 3.80
CA TYR A 99 5.90 -6.56 4.34
C TYR A 99 4.60 -5.89 3.96
N TYR A 100 3.89 -5.42 4.96
CA TYR A 100 2.66 -4.65 4.82
C TYR A 100 2.88 -3.20 5.22
N TYR A 101 2.38 -2.29 4.38
CA TYR A 101 2.35 -0.85 4.67
C TYR A 101 1.01 -0.28 4.26
N GLU A 102 0.44 0.56 5.11
CA GLU A 102 -0.87 1.16 4.92
C GLU A 102 -0.89 2.61 5.36
N CYS A 103 -1.52 3.48 4.58
CA CYS A 103 -1.93 4.80 5.04
C CYS A 103 -3.45 4.96 4.96
N ASN A 104 -4.01 5.54 6.00
CA ASN A 104 -5.42 5.84 6.12
C ASN A 104 -5.64 7.34 6.24
N TYR A 105 -6.74 7.81 5.66
CA TYR A 105 -7.18 9.18 5.79
C TYR A 105 -8.65 9.25 6.18
N THR A 106 -8.92 9.76 7.38
CA THR A 106 -10.28 9.84 7.94
C THR A 106 -10.41 11.14 8.72
N ASN A 107 -11.45 11.93 8.44
CA ASN A 107 -11.75 13.17 9.18
C ASN A 107 -10.55 14.14 9.29
N ASN A 108 -9.83 14.36 8.20
CA ASN A 108 -8.62 15.19 8.15
C ASN A 108 -7.46 14.69 9.04
N LYS A 109 -7.48 13.42 9.42
CA LYS A 109 -6.39 12.76 10.14
C LYS A 109 -5.81 11.65 9.29
N SER A 110 -4.48 11.59 9.29
CA SER A 110 -3.72 10.50 8.67
C SER A 110 -3.27 9.53 9.76
N THR A 111 -3.35 8.24 9.46
CA THR A 111 -2.75 7.18 10.27
C THR A 111 -1.98 6.25 9.36
N PHE A 112 -0.94 5.64 9.89
CA PHE A 112 -0.04 4.76 9.16
C PHE A 112 0.16 3.50 9.95
N ASP A 113 0.19 2.36 9.27
CA ASP A 113 0.46 1.06 9.86
C ASP A 113 1.44 0.29 9.00
N GLN A 114 2.33 -0.46 9.63
CA GLN A 114 3.29 -1.33 8.95
C GLN A 114 3.69 -2.49 9.83
N PHE A 115 3.86 -3.64 9.22
CA PHE A 115 4.40 -4.82 9.89
C PHE A 115 5.14 -5.73 8.91
N TYR A 116 5.96 -6.61 9.47
CA TYR A 116 6.66 -7.65 8.74
C TYR A 116 6.26 -9.01 9.26
N LEU A 117 6.02 -9.95 8.35
CA LEU A 117 5.94 -11.36 8.66
C LEU A 117 7.17 -12.05 8.07
N TYR A 118 7.86 -12.81 8.88
CA TYR A 118 8.99 -13.63 8.45
C TYR A 118 8.65 -15.09 8.72
N ASN A 119 8.59 -15.90 7.66
CA ASN A 119 8.10 -17.28 7.71
C ASN A 119 6.75 -17.41 8.42
N GLY A 120 5.85 -16.44 8.19
CA GLY A 120 4.50 -16.40 8.77
C GLY A 120 4.41 -15.88 10.21
N GLU A 121 5.53 -15.53 10.86
CA GLU A 121 5.54 -14.97 12.20
C GLU A 121 5.75 -13.45 12.17
N GLU A 122 4.98 -12.71 12.95
CA GLU A 122 5.10 -11.25 13.03
C GLU A 122 6.46 -10.88 13.65
N TYR A 123 7.21 -10.09 12.88
CA TYR A 123 8.50 -9.57 13.32
C TYR A 123 8.30 -8.22 14.02
N THR A 124 8.57 -8.18 15.33
CA THR A 124 8.56 -6.95 16.11
C THR A 124 9.96 -6.64 16.63
N ASP A 125 10.31 -5.34 16.72
CA ASP A 125 11.58 -4.88 17.30
C ASP A 125 11.83 -5.38 18.73
N LYS A 126 10.80 -5.89 19.39
CA LYS A 126 10.86 -6.40 20.78
C LYS A 126 11.27 -7.86 20.88
N THR A 127 11.18 -8.62 19.80
CA THR A 127 11.56 -10.05 19.76
C THR A 127 13.03 -10.28 19.44
N GLN A 128 13.84 -9.24 19.52
CA GLN A 128 15.29 -9.27 19.27
C GLN A 128 16.10 -10.07 20.31
N GLU A 129 15.93 -11.36 20.36
CA GLU A 129 17.11 -12.22 20.50
C GLU A 129 17.60 -12.53 19.07
N VAL A 130 18.27 -11.54 18.51
CA VAL A 130 18.73 -11.55 17.14
C VAL A 130 19.77 -12.62 16.95
N THR A 131 19.39 -13.71 16.33
CA THR A 131 20.35 -14.45 15.54
C THR A 131 20.79 -13.54 14.38
N ASN A 132 22.09 -13.48 14.05
CA ASN A 132 22.68 -12.63 13.01
C ASN A 132 22.00 -12.68 11.61
N LYS A 133 21.01 -13.53 11.43
CA LYS A 133 20.25 -13.75 10.21
C LYS A 133 19.22 -12.65 9.89
N ASN A 134 18.66 -11.99 10.90
CA ASN A 134 17.56 -11.05 10.72
C ASN A 134 17.98 -9.58 10.83
N MET A 135 19.29 -9.30 10.83
CA MET A 135 19.81 -7.94 11.00
C MET A 135 19.37 -6.98 9.88
N TRP A 136 19.05 -7.49 8.72
CA TRP A 136 18.60 -6.70 7.58
C TRP A 136 17.14 -6.20 7.73
N LEU A 137 16.27 -6.93 8.45
CA LEU A 137 14.89 -6.48 8.72
C LEU A 137 14.85 -5.26 9.65
N THR A 138 15.90 -5.05 10.46
CA THR A 138 15.98 -3.94 11.43
C THR A 138 16.57 -2.68 10.84
N THR A 139 17.15 -2.74 9.64
CA THR A 139 17.76 -1.57 9.05
C THR A 139 16.69 -0.65 8.47
N SER A 140 16.81 0.65 8.75
CA SER A 140 15.94 1.68 8.17
C SER A 140 15.95 1.68 6.63
N GLU A 141 16.85 0.91 6.02
CA GLU A 141 16.99 0.78 4.58
C GLU A 141 15.88 -0.04 3.93
N PHE A 142 15.22 -0.92 4.68
CA PHE A 142 14.14 -1.78 4.19
C PHE A 142 12.74 -1.21 4.43
N ARG A 143 12.64 0.06 4.74
CA ARG A 143 11.34 0.71 4.87
C ARG A 143 10.93 1.30 3.53
N LEU A 144 9.67 1.08 3.15
CA LEU A 144 9.08 1.69 1.95
C LEU A 144 9.22 3.21 1.98
N GLN A 145 9.20 3.82 3.18
CA GLN A 145 9.36 5.26 3.40
C GLN A 145 10.67 5.86 2.86
N LYS A 146 11.64 5.05 2.50
CA LYS A 146 12.85 5.53 1.80
C LYS A 146 12.53 6.06 0.40
N TRP A 147 11.52 5.50 -0.28
CA TRP A 147 11.13 5.87 -1.64
C TRP A 147 9.74 6.47 -1.74
N PHE A 148 8.98 6.34 -0.67
CA PHE A 148 7.57 6.67 -0.62
C PHE A 148 7.21 6.94 0.83
N ASP A 149 7.32 8.20 1.25
CA ASP A 149 7.08 8.58 2.63
C ASP A 149 5.57 8.69 2.96
N ASP A 150 5.30 8.99 4.22
CA ASP A 150 3.93 9.07 4.71
C ASP A 150 3.13 10.19 4.04
N GLU A 151 3.78 11.31 3.67
CA GLU A 151 3.12 12.41 2.96
C GLU A 151 2.80 12.00 1.52
N ASP A 152 3.72 11.31 0.86
CA ASP A 152 3.51 10.73 -0.47
C ASP A 152 2.35 9.76 -0.47
N CYS A 153 2.25 8.88 0.54
CA CYS A 153 1.15 7.92 0.66
C CYS A 153 -0.21 8.63 0.69
N ILE A 154 -0.36 9.66 1.51
CA ILE A 154 -1.60 10.42 1.61
C ILE A 154 -1.90 11.20 0.32
N MET A 155 -0.87 11.75 -0.32
CA MET A 155 -1.03 12.45 -1.59
C MET A 155 -1.53 11.49 -2.69
N HIS A 156 -0.95 10.29 -2.77
CA HIS A 156 -1.35 9.26 -3.72
C HIS A 156 -2.75 8.73 -3.40
N LEU A 157 -3.05 8.46 -2.14
CA LEU A 157 -4.39 8.05 -1.70
C LEU A 157 -5.46 9.03 -2.19
N ARG A 158 -5.30 10.33 -1.92
CA ARG A 158 -6.26 11.36 -2.35
C ARG A 158 -6.40 11.43 -3.88
N SER A 159 -5.28 11.27 -4.60
CA SER A 159 -5.29 11.33 -6.06
C SER A 159 -5.98 10.10 -6.67
N LEU A 160 -5.77 8.93 -6.10
CA LEU A 160 -6.41 7.68 -6.54
C LEU A 160 -7.90 7.66 -6.23
N VAL A 161 -8.32 8.16 -5.05
CA VAL A 161 -9.74 8.31 -4.71
C VAL A 161 -10.43 9.23 -5.72
N ARG A 162 -9.83 10.39 -6.04
CA ARG A 162 -10.38 11.30 -7.03
C ARG A 162 -10.55 10.64 -8.41
N LYS A 163 -9.54 9.90 -8.87
CA LYS A 163 -9.63 9.14 -10.13
C LYS A 163 -10.75 8.11 -10.13
N MET A 164 -10.92 7.40 -9.01
CA MET A 164 -12.00 6.42 -8.85
C MET A 164 -13.37 7.09 -8.94
N GLU A 165 -13.55 8.23 -8.27
CA GLU A 165 -14.80 8.98 -8.29
C GLU A 165 -15.11 9.54 -9.69
N ASP A 166 -14.12 10.11 -10.37
CA ASP A 166 -14.27 10.62 -11.72
C ASP A 166 -14.62 9.50 -12.71
N SER A 167 -14.04 8.33 -12.55
CA SER A 167 -14.39 7.15 -13.34
C SER A 167 -15.86 6.73 -13.14
N LYS A 168 -16.35 6.73 -11.91
CA LYS A 168 -17.76 6.41 -11.59
C LYS A 168 -18.73 7.40 -12.23
N ARG A 169 -18.40 8.71 -12.26
CA ARG A 169 -19.23 9.74 -12.89
C ARG A 169 -19.32 9.60 -14.40
N ASN A 170 -18.26 9.12 -15.04
CA ASN A 170 -18.20 8.98 -16.52
C ASN A 170 -18.84 7.68 -17.04
N THR A 171 -19.19 6.75 -16.18
CA THR A 171 -19.83 5.46 -16.52
C THR A 171 -21.33 5.40 -16.21
N GLY A 172 -21.89 6.41 -15.58
CA GLY A 172 -23.33 6.56 -15.30
C GLY A 172 -23.99 7.55 -16.24
#